data_22fbdc2d17eda43315aa3e330094a1e9
#
_entry.id   22fbdc2d17eda43315aa3e330094a1e9
#
_cell.length_a   1.000
_cell.length_b   1.000
_cell.length_c   1.000
_cell.angle_alpha   90.00
_cell.angle_beta   90.00
_cell.angle_gamma   90.00
#
_symmetry.space_group_name_H-M   'P 1'
#
loop_
_entity.id
_entity.type
_entity.pdbx_description
1 polymer ?
#
loop_
_entity_poly.entity_id
_entity_poly.type
_entity_poly.pdbx_seq_one_letter_code
_entity_poly.pdbx_strand_id
1 'polypeptide(L)'
;MKFLVLGSGMMGSALALDLARSKNVEKVTLADADLLRAEQAAHRIGLPTVHPVSLDVTMIDNVIDLMKRHDCALGAVSFRYNYVLTKAALEAGVHFCDLGGNDEVVRNQMSLDAEARKAGVLIVPNCGLAPGLANVLAARGVELFDSVDTVKIRVGGLPQHPRPPFNYQLVFSVEGLINEYSGMSTVIRDGKVTQVETLTEIETVQFSEPRGTLEAFHTSGGSSLLPTMFEGKVRELDYKTLRYPGHCERFKTLLDLGFASNEPISIGSNLLTAKEFFMELLKRKLDSRGKDVVFLRVGIEGLRGGHSQTLTFELIDFYDEISNITSMMRMTSFPTSIIAQMIVGGTLTSRGVLPPESCVPLDPFILELAGRNIRVKQIWSEIAG
;
A
#
# COMPACT_ATOMS: atom_id res chain seq x y z
N MET A 1 -14.92 12.59 -15.53
CA MET A 1 -14.82 11.94 -14.20
C MET A 1 -14.39 12.99 -13.16
N LYS A 2 -15.02 12.96 -11.97
CA LYS A 2 -14.73 13.89 -10.87
C LYS A 2 -14.27 13.09 -9.65
N PHE A 3 -13.10 13.40 -9.14
CA PHE A 3 -12.50 12.68 -8.01
C PHE A 3 -12.29 13.59 -6.80
N LEU A 4 -12.51 13.05 -5.61
CA LEU A 4 -12.19 13.68 -4.34
C LEU A 4 -11.01 12.94 -3.69
N VAL A 5 -9.90 13.63 -3.46
CA VAL A 5 -8.75 13.11 -2.71
C VAL A 5 -8.78 13.70 -1.30
N LEU A 6 -8.89 12.85 -0.30
CA LEU A 6 -8.91 13.21 1.12
C LEU A 6 -7.49 13.09 1.72
N GLY A 7 -6.88 14.22 2.03
CA GLY A 7 -5.51 14.36 2.47
C GLY A 7 -4.58 14.84 1.35
N SER A 8 -3.82 15.90 1.59
CA SER A 8 -2.86 16.50 0.65
C SER A 8 -1.39 16.22 1.01
N GLY A 9 -1.16 15.18 1.82
CA GLY A 9 0.19 14.69 2.14
C GLY A 9 0.92 14.10 0.91
N MET A 10 2.02 13.40 1.13
CA MET A 10 2.81 12.79 0.05
C MET A 10 1.94 11.93 -0.88
N MET A 11 1.18 10.99 -0.33
CA MET A 11 0.38 10.05 -1.13
C MET A 11 -0.80 10.75 -1.82
N GLY A 12 -1.53 11.62 -1.11
CA GLY A 12 -2.65 12.36 -1.70
C GLY A 12 -2.23 13.32 -2.81
N SER A 13 -1.08 13.97 -2.68
CA SER A 13 -0.51 14.79 -3.76
C SER A 13 -0.19 13.97 -5.01
N ALA A 14 0.36 12.75 -4.84
CA ALA A 14 0.65 11.86 -5.95
C ALA A 14 -0.62 11.26 -6.58
N LEU A 15 -1.66 10.95 -5.78
CA LEU A 15 -2.99 10.58 -6.28
C LEU A 15 -3.57 11.70 -7.16
N ALA A 16 -3.58 12.93 -6.64
CA ALA A 16 -4.11 14.08 -7.36
C ALA A 16 -3.34 14.35 -8.66
N LEU A 17 -2.02 14.18 -8.65
CA LEU A 17 -1.16 14.32 -9.81
C LEU A 17 -1.51 13.30 -10.91
N ASP A 18 -1.62 12.00 -10.58
CA ASP A 18 -1.92 10.96 -11.56
C ASP A 18 -3.33 11.10 -12.12
N LEU A 19 -4.32 11.35 -11.26
CA LEU A 19 -5.69 11.62 -11.68
C LEU A 19 -5.76 12.82 -12.63
N ALA A 20 -5.13 13.94 -12.29
CA ALA A 20 -5.18 15.15 -13.09
C ALA A 20 -4.46 15.05 -14.44
N ARG A 21 -3.54 14.10 -14.61
CA ARG A 21 -2.87 13.80 -15.89
C ARG A 21 -3.73 12.95 -16.83
N SER A 22 -4.77 12.33 -16.33
CA SER A 22 -5.64 11.44 -17.11
C SER A 22 -6.63 12.25 -17.95
N LYS A 23 -6.69 11.97 -19.25
CA LYS A 23 -7.48 12.73 -20.24
C LYS A 23 -8.98 12.81 -19.93
N ASN A 24 -9.53 11.79 -19.27
CA ASN A 24 -10.96 11.69 -18.97
C ASN A 24 -11.34 12.28 -17.61
N VAL A 25 -10.38 12.87 -16.89
CA VAL A 25 -10.62 13.50 -15.60
C VAL A 25 -10.90 14.98 -15.78
N GLU A 26 -12.10 15.38 -15.40
CA GLU A 26 -12.58 16.75 -15.49
C GLU A 26 -12.15 17.57 -14.27
N LYS A 27 -12.19 16.93 -13.09
CA LYS A 27 -11.95 17.62 -11.82
C LYS A 27 -11.32 16.68 -10.79
N VAL A 28 -10.32 17.18 -10.08
CA VAL A 28 -9.75 16.57 -8.86
C VAL A 28 -9.88 17.59 -7.73
N THR A 29 -10.71 17.30 -6.75
CA THR A 29 -10.77 18.09 -5.52
C THR A 29 -9.76 17.52 -4.54
N LEU A 30 -8.78 18.31 -4.14
CA LEU A 30 -7.75 17.95 -3.16
C LEU A 30 -8.07 18.58 -1.81
N ALA A 31 -8.55 17.77 -0.86
CA ALA A 31 -9.04 18.22 0.42
C ALA A 31 -8.04 17.94 1.55
N ASP A 32 -7.84 18.92 2.43
CA ASP A 32 -7.04 18.76 3.64
C ASP A 32 -7.62 19.67 4.75
N ALA A 33 -7.41 19.30 6.01
CA ALA A 33 -7.79 20.17 7.14
C ALA A 33 -6.98 21.48 7.12
N ASP A 34 -5.76 21.44 6.63
CA ASP A 34 -4.90 22.59 6.37
C ASP A 34 -5.02 23.02 4.89
N LEU A 35 -5.82 24.06 4.65
CA LEU A 35 -6.02 24.61 3.30
C LEU A 35 -4.70 25.02 2.64
N LEU A 36 -3.79 25.63 3.39
CA LEU A 36 -2.50 26.08 2.85
C LEU A 36 -1.67 24.89 2.30
N ARG A 37 -1.73 23.77 3.01
CA ARG A 37 -1.10 22.52 2.57
C ARG A 37 -1.71 22.01 1.26
N ALA A 38 -3.03 22.02 1.14
CA ALA A 38 -3.73 21.63 -0.08
C ALA A 38 -3.39 22.58 -1.25
N GLU A 39 -3.36 23.88 -1.02
CA GLU A 39 -2.96 24.89 -2.02
C GLU A 39 -1.53 24.72 -2.48
N GLN A 40 -0.58 24.50 -1.57
CA GLN A 40 0.82 24.23 -1.90
C GLN A 40 0.97 22.95 -2.72
N ALA A 41 0.21 21.89 -2.41
CA ALA A 41 0.21 20.65 -3.17
C ALA A 41 -0.37 20.87 -4.58
N ALA A 42 -1.51 21.53 -4.71
CA ALA A 42 -2.11 21.88 -5.99
C ALA A 42 -1.19 22.77 -6.85
N HIS A 43 -0.51 23.74 -6.24
CA HIS A 43 0.45 24.60 -6.93
C HIS A 43 1.65 23.79 -7.47
N ARG A 44 2.21 22.86 -6.67
CA ARG A 44 3.29 21.96 -7.15
C ARG A 44 2.85 21.05 -8.29
N ILE A 45 1.59 20.59 -8.28
CA ILE A 45 1.02 19.79 -9.38
C ILE A 45 0.89 20.64 -10.65
N GLY A 46 0.49 21.90 -10.52
CA GLY A 46 0.46 22.88 -11.61
C GLY A 46 -0.58 22.58 -12.71
N LEU A 47 -1.58 21.74 -12.45
CA LEU A 47 -2.63 21.39 -13.40
C LEU A 47 -3.96 22.06 -13.02
N PRO A 48 -4.66 22.72 -13.95
CA PRO A 48 -5.87 23.51 -13.66
C PRO A 48 -7.07 22.66 -13.21
N THR A 49 -7.01 21.35 -13.40
CA THR A 49 -8.03 20.39 -12.96
C THR A 49 -7.99 20.13 -11.45
N VAL A 50 -6.91 20.49 -10.75
CA VAL A 50 -6.73 20.28 -9.30
C VAL A 50 -7.23 21.48 -8.52
N HIS A 51 -8.23 21.26 -7.68
CA HIS A 51 -8.86 22.30 -6.87
C HIS A 51 -8.66 22.03 -5.38
N PRO A 52 -7.86 22.81 -4.67
CA PRO A 52 -7.67 22.67 -3.24
C PRO A 52 -8.91 23.13 -2.46
N VAL A 53 -9.27 22.41 -1.39
CA VAL A 53 -10.35 22.78 -0.48
C VAL A 53 -9.97 22.47 0.97
N SER A 54 -10.49 23.27 1.93
CA SER A 54 -10.39 22.95 3.35
C SER A 54 -11.46 21.94 3.73
N LEU A 55 -11.07 20.82 4.33
CA LEU A 55 -11.99 19.82 4.86
C LEU A 55 -11.33 19.04 6.00
N ASP A 56 -11.93 19.12 7.17
CA ASP A 56 -11.62 18.23 8.27
C ASP A 56 -12.44 16.93 8.13
N VAL A 57 -11.76 15.79 7.95
CA VAL A 57 -12.40 14.49 7.77
C VAL A 57 -13.14 13.98 9.02
N THR A 58 -12.98 14.61 10.17
CA THR A 58 -13.75 14.33 11.39
C THR A 58 -15.15 14.96 11.35
N MET A 59 -15.37 15.96 10.49
CA MET A 59 -16.65 16.61 10.28
C MET A 59 -17.45 15.86 9.20
N ILE A 60 -18.04 14.72 9.59
CA ILE A 60 -18.58 13.72 8.67
C ILE A 60 -19.67 14.28 7.73
N ASP A 61 -20.55 15.13 8.20
CA ASP A 61 -21.60 15.74 7.36
C ASP A 61 -20.98 16.54 6.20
N ASN A 62 -19.90 17.29 6.46
CA ASN A 62 -19.19 18.05 5.43
C ASN A 62 -18.49 17.11 4.43
N VAL A 63 -17.97 15.98 4.91
CA VAL A 63 -17.37 14.95 4.05
C VAL A 63 -18.42 14.35 3.12
N ILE A 64 -19.59 13.97 3.64
CA ILE A 64 -20.71 13.41 2.86
C ILE A 64 -21.15 14.41 1.80
N ASP A 65 -21.36 15.67 2.17
CA ASP A 65 -21.81 16.72 1.24
C ASP A 65 -20.79 17.01 0.15
N LEU A 66 -19.50 16.90 0.46
CA LEU A 66 -18.45 17.05 -0.55
C LEU A 66 -18.37 15.80 -1.44
N MET A 67 -18.46 14.58 -0.89
CA MET A 67 -18.47 13.33 -1.63
C MET A 67 -19.58 13.29 -2.68
N LYS A 68 -20.81 13.70 -2.36
CA LYS A 68 -21.98 13.75 -3.27
C LYS A 68 -21.74 14.47 -4.59
N ARG A 69 -20.68 15.28 -4.70
CA ARG A 69 -20.32 16.07 -5.89
C ARG A 69 -19.27 15.38 -6.77
N HIS A 70 -18.90 14.14 -6.43
CA HIS A 70 -17.82 13.39 -7.08
C HIS A 70 -18.27 11.97 -7.43
N ASP A 71 -17.60 11.36 -8.41
CA ASP A 71 -17.88 10.00 -8.82
C ASP A 71 -17.19 8.97 -7.92
N CYS A 72 -16.00 9.30 -7.41
CA CYS A 72 -15.24 8.48 -6.48
C CYS A 72 -14.42 9.34 -5.52
N ALA A 73 -14.33 8.92 -4.26
CA ALA A 73 -13.45 9.51 -3.27
C ALA A 73 -12.27 8.56 -2.97
N LEU A 74 -11.09 9.14 -2.68
CA LEU A 74 -9.86 8.41 -2.40
C LEU A 74 -9.30 8.87 -1.04
N GLY A 75 -9.16 7.94 -0.10
CA GLY A 75 -8.64 8.18 1.25
C GLY A 75 -7.11 8.13 1.27
N ALA A 76 -6.46 9.27 1.50
CA ALA A 76 -5.02 9.43 1.71
C ALA A 76 -4.69 10.08 3.07
N VAL A 77 -5.57 9.88 4.03
CA VAL A 77 -5.44 10.27 5.44
C VAL A 77 -5.02 9.07 6.29
N SER A 78 -4.88 9.24 7.62
CA SER A 78 -4.60 8.10 8.50
C SER A 78 -5.65 7.00 8.35
N PHE A 79 -5.22 5.73 8.30
CA PHE A 79 -6.07 4.54 8.19
C PHE A 79 -7.19 4.49 9.24
N ARG A 80 -7.01 5.15 10.38
CA ARG A 80 -8.01 5.23 11.46
C ARG A 80 -9.34 5.80 11.01
N TYR A 81 -9.33 6.60 9.96
CA TYR A 81 -10.55 7.21 9.39
C TYR A 81 -11.21 6.36 8.32
N ASN A 82 -10.54 5.34 7.74
CA ASN A 82 -11.04 4.62 6.58
C ASN A 82 -12.42 3.98 6.80
N TYR A 83 -12.68 3.39 7.99
CA TYR A 83 -13.99 2.82 8.30
C TYR A 83 -15.11 3.88 8.32
N VAL A 84 -14.87 5.01 8.95
CA VAL A 84 -15.85 6.12 9.02
C VAL A 84 -16.05 6.75 7.65
N LEU A 85 -14.98 6.93 6.88
CA LEU A 85 -15.05 7.43 5.49
C LEU A 85 -15.76 6.45 4.56
N THR A 86 -15.63 5.14 4.78
CA THR A 86 -16.43 4.14 4.06
C THR A 86 -17.92 4.35 4.32
N LYS A 87 -18.33 4.54 5.58
CA LYS A 87 -19.74 4.82 5.92
C LYS A 87 -20.23 6.12 5.29
N ALA A 88 -19.40 7.17 5.29
CA ALA A 88 -19.72 8.42 4.62
C ALA A 88 -19.91 8.24 3.10
N ALA A 89 -19.06 7.42 2.46
CA ALA A 89 -19.18 7.10 1.04
C ALA A 89 -20.46 6.31 0.72
N LEU A 90 -20.85 5.37 1.59
CA LEU A 90 -22.12 4.63 1.47
C LEU A 90 -23.32 5.57 1.57
N GLU A 91 -23.34 6.49 2.52
CA GLU A 91 -24.40 7.47 2.69
C GLU A 91 -24.46 8.47 1.53
N ALA A 92 -23.29 8.89 1.02
CA ALA A 92 -23.20 9.74 -0.15
C ALA A 92 -23.59 9.05 -1.46
N GLY A 93 -23.60 7.72 -1.52
CA GLY A 93 -23.78 6.94 -2.74
C GLY A 93 -22.59 7.05 -3.71
N VAL A 94 -21.36 7.13 -3.21
CA VAL A 94 -20.14 7.41 -3.96
C VAL A 94 -19.14 6.27 -3.80
N HIS A 95 -18.43 5.91 -4.87
CA HIS A 95 -17.34 4.93 -4.80
C HIS A 95 -16.20 5.42 -3.91
N PHE A 96 -15.51 4.48 -3.23
CA PHE A 96 -14.41 4.84 -2.35
C PHE A 96 -13.25 3.86 -2.47
N CYS A 97 -12.03 4.39 -2.54
CA CYS A 97 -10.79 3.63 -2.45
C CYS A 97 -9.92 4.21 -1.34
N ASP A 98 -9.12 3.36 -0.67
CA ASP A 98 -8.14 3.82 0.29
C ASP A 98 -6.80 3.07 0.19
N LEU A 99 -5.79 3.59 0.86
CA LEU A 99 -4.44 3.06 0.82
C LEU A 99 -4.19 1.93 1.83
N GLY A 100 -5.18 1.60 2.65
CA GLY A 100 -5.05 0.58 3.69
C GLY A 100 -4.27 1.08 4.91
N GLY A 101 -3.60 0.14 5.60
CA GLY A 101 -2.71 0.42 6.72
C GLY A 101 -3.04 -0.29 8.03
N ASN A 102 -4.15 -1.02 8.12
CA ASN A 102 -4.50 -1.81 9.30
C ASN A 102 -5.56 -2.86 8.97
N ASP A 103 -5.27 -4.14 9.25
CA ASP A 103 -6.12 -5.26 8.89
C ASP A 103 -7.45 -5.30 9.66
N GLU A 104 -7.51 -4.79 10.89
CA GLU A 104 -8.76 -4.72 11.65
C GLU A 104 -9.71 -3.71 11.02
N VAL A 105 -9.19 -2.54 10.63
CA VAL A 105 -9.98 -1.52 9.92
C VAL A 105 -10.51 -2.08 8.60
N VAL A 106 -9.70 -2.81 7.85
CA VAL A 106 -10.12 -3.46 6.60
C VAL A 106 -11.22 -4.49 6.84
N ARG A 107 -11.08 -5.35 7.86
CA ARG A 107 -12.16 -6.31 8.23
C ARG A 107 -13.47 -5.59 8.58
N ASN A 108 -13.39 -4.47 9.29
CA ASN A 108 -14.55 -3.64 9.59
C ASN A 108 -15.17 -3.04 8.32
N GLN A 109 -14.36 -2.56 7.36
CA GLN A 109 -14.85 -2.12 6.06
C GLN A 109 -15.54 -3.26 5.30
N MET A 110 -14.94 -4.46 5.26
CA MET A 110 -15.51 -5.65 4.62
C MET A 110 -16.89 -6.04 5.21
N SER A 111 -17.14 -5.79 6.49
CA SER A 111 -18.45 -6.06 7.10
C SER A 111 -19.58 -5.20 6.54
N LEU A 112 -19.28 -4.12 5.83
CA LEU A 112 -20.23 -3.22 5.17
C LEU A 112 -20.59 -3.64 3.73
N ASP A 113 -20.23 -4.86 3.30
CA ASP A 113 -20.44 -5.32 1.92
C ASP A 113 -21.91 -5.26 1.47
N ALA A 114 -22.83 -5.71 2.34
CA ALA A 114 -24.26 -5.71 2.04
C ALA A 114 -24.81 -4.28 1.85
N GLU A 115 -24.39 -3.35 2.71
CA GLU A 115 -24.75 -1.93 2.61
C GLU A 115 -24.21 -1.30 1.34
N ALA A 116 -22.95 -1.62 0.97
CA ALA A 116 -22.33 -1.11 -0.26
C ALA A 116 -23.06 -1.64 -1.51
N ARG A 117 -23.43 -2.93 -1.53
CA ARG A 117 -24.26 -3.49 -2.61
C ARG A 117 -25.61 -2.80 -2.71
N LYS A 118 -26.27 -2.54 -1.60
CA LYS A 118 -27.56 -1.83 -1.54
C LYS A 118 -27.42 -0.37 -2.02
N ALA A 119 -26.33 0.30 -1.67
CA ALA A 119 -26.04 1.66 -2.13
C ALA A 119 -25.60 1.71 -3.62
N GLY A 120 -25.35 0.56 -4.26
CA GLY A 120 -24.91 0.49 -5.65
C GLY A 120 -23.48 0.98 -5.89
N VAL A 121 -22.64 1.00 -4.84
CA VAL A 121 -21.26 1.48 -4.89
C VAL A 121 -20.25 0.35 -4.75
N LEU A 122 -19.02 0.60 -5.19
CA LEU A 122 -17.86 -0.25 -4.96
C LEU A 122 -16.91 0.49 -4.01
N ILE A 123 -16.57 -0.16 -2.92
CA ILE A 123 -15.57 0.27 -1.96
C ILE A 123 -14.36 -0.67 -2.11
N VAL A 124 -13.18 -0.12 -2.33
CA VAL A 124 -11.95 -0.92 -2.49
C VAL A 124 -10.92 -0.47 -1.45
N PRO A 125 -10.82 -1.16 -0.31
CA PRO A 125 -9.75 -0.90 0.66
C PRO A 125 -8.40 -1.42 0.16
N ASN A 126 -7.30 -0.99 0.77
CA ASN A 126 -5.97 -1.56 0.51
C ASN A 126 -5.47 -1.41 -0.94
N CYS A 127 -5.69 -0.29 -1.60
CA CYS A 127 -5.29 -0.08 -3.00
C CYS A 127 -3.84 0.37 -3.18
N GLY A 128 -2.99 0.33 -2.14
CA GLY A 128 -1.62 0.83 -2.18
C GLY A 128 -0.63 -0.08 -2.93
N LEU A 129 0.60 -0.13 -2.43
CA LEU A 129 1.67 -0.99 -2.98
C LEU A 129 1.60 -2.42 -2.42
N ALA A 130 1.65 -2.54 -1.09
CA ALA A 130 1.50 -3.76 -0.33
C ALA A 130 0.98 -3.40 1.09
N PRO A 131 -0.31 -3.61 1.34
CA PRO A 131 -1.28 -4.26 0.45
C PRO A 131 -1.72 -3.41 -0.75
N GLY A 132 -2.08 -4.09 -1.84
CA GLY A 132 -2.59 -3.47 -3.07
C GLY A 132 -1.99 -4.07 -4.34
N LEU A 133 -1.10 -3.36 -5.03
CA LEU A 133 -0.46 -3.83 -6.26
C LEU A 133 0.13 -5.24 -6.13
N ALA A 134 0.91 -5.48 -5.08
CA ALA A 134 1.53 -6.79 -4.85
C ALA A 134 0.48 -7.90 -4.67
N ASN A 135 -0.62 -7.59 -3.99
CA ASN A 135 -1.70 -8.53 -3.71
C ASN A 135 -2.48 -8.88 -4.99
N VAL A 136 -2.74 -7.89 -5.86
CA VAL A 136 -3.34 -8.14 -7.19
C VAL A 136 -2.45 -9.06 -8.02
N LEU A 137 -1.14 -8.79 -8.09
CA LEU A 137 -0.20 -9.63 -8.82
C LEU A 137 -0.17 -11.07 -8.28
N ALA A 138 -0.15 -11.22 -6.95
CA ALA A 138 -0.16 -12.54 -6.31
C ALA A 138 -1.47 -13.30 -6.61
N ALA A 139 -2.63 -12.67 -6.37
CA ALA A 139 -3.91 -13.33 -6.54
C ALA A 139 -4.18 -13.72 -8.00
N ARG A 140 -3.95 -12.79 -8.93
CA ARG A 140 -4.15 -13.06 -10.36
C ARG A 140 -3.10 -14.00 -10.92
N GLY A 141 -1.87 -13.96 -10.37
CA GLY A 141 -0.83 -14.92 -10.75
C GLY A 141 -1.19 -16.36 -10.34
N VAL A 142 -1.77 -16.54 -9.14
CA VAL A 142 -2.26 -17.87 -8.67
C VAL A 142 -3.31 -18.45 -9.62
N GLU A 143 -4.19 -17.64 -10.19
CA GLU A 143 -5.24 -18.06 -11.13
C GLU A 143 -4.69 -18.62 -12.46
N LEU A 144 -3.40 -18.41 -12.77
CA LEU A 144 -2.74 -18.91 -13.98
C LEU A 144 -2.21 -20.34 -13.85
N PHE A 145 -2.33 -20.95 -12.67
CA PHE A 145 -1.86 -22.30 -12.37
C PHE A 145 -3.02 -23.27 -12.12
N ASP A 146 -2.79 -24.55 -12.39
CA ASP A 146 -3.73 -25.63 -12.05
C ASP A 146 -3.75 -25.89 -10.53
N SER A 147 -2.57 -25.80 -9.91
CA SER A 147 -2.37 -25.85 -8.45
C SER A 147 -1.13 -25.06 -8.06
N VAL A 148 -1.15 -24.42 -6.89
CA VAL A 148 -0.05 -23.60 -6.40
C VAL A 148 0.51 -24.20 -5.11
N ASP A 149 1.83 -24.35 -5.08
CA ASP A 149 2.58 -24.78 -3.91
C ASP A 149 3.01 -23.59 -3.05
N THR A 150 3.63 -22.59 -3.68
CA THR A 150 4.27 -21.49 -2.97
C THR A 150 3.91 -20.13 -3.57
N VAL A 151 3.63 -19.13 -2.71
CA VAL A 151 3.51 -17.72 -3.06
C VAL A 151 4.42 -16.89 -2.16
N LYS A 152 5.42 -16.22 -2.74
CA LYS A 152 6.37 -15.36 -2.03
C LYS A 152 6.24 -13.93 -2.49
N ILE A 153 5.91 -13.01 -1.57
CA ILE A 153 5.77 -11.59 -1.85
C ILE A 153 6.92 -10.85 -1.17
N ARG A 154 7.73 -10.12 -1.94
CA ARG A 154 8.90 -9.37 -1.46
C ARG A 154 8.80 -7.94 -1.93
N VAL A 155 8.62 -6.99 -1.00
CA VAL A 155 8.41 -5.58 -1.32
C VAL A 155 9.23 -4.69 -0.41
N GLY A 156 9.83 -3.63 -0.94
CA GLY A 156 10.52 -2.66 -0.11
C GLY A 156 10.76 -1.33 -0.81
N GLY A 157 10.59 -0.25 -0.05
CA GLY A 157 11.03 1.09 -0.42
C GLY A 157 12.33 1.44 0.28
N LEU A 158 13.34 1.83 -0.47
CA LEU A 158 14.72 1.98 -0.02
C LEU A 158 15.34 3.29 -0.53
N PRO A 159 16.27 3.91 0.19
CA PRO A 159 17.03 5.03 -0.35
C PRO A 159 17.92 4.59 -1.51
N GLN A 160 18.02 5.41 -2.56
CA GLN A 160 19.00 5.17 -3.62
C GLN A 160 20.45 5.30 -3.13
N HIS A 161 20.65 6.09 -2.08
CA HIS A 161 21.94 6.30 -1.42
C HIS A 161 21.83 5.97 0.05
N PRO A 162 21.99 4.67 0.44
CA PRO A 162 21.85 4.24 1.82
C PRO A 162 22.88 4.89 2.74
N ARG A 163 22.44 5.29 3.94
CA ARG A 163 23.29 5.91 4.96
C ARG A 163 23.11 5.22 6.31
N PRO A 164 24.21 4.99 7.05
CA PRO A 164 24.11 4.48 8.43
C PRO A 164 23.27 5.42 9.33
N PRO A 165 22.67 4.91 10.42
CA PRO A 165 22.88 3.56 10.97
C PRO A 165 22.03 2.46 10.32
N PHE A 166 20.87 2.79 9.73
CA PHE A 166 19.89 1.81 9.25
C PHE A 166 19.93 1.55 7.75
N ASN A 167 20.70 2.32 6.97
CA ASN A 167 20.64 2.31 5.51
C ASN A 167 19.20 2.48 4.99
N TYR A 168 18.41 3.30 5.69
CA TYR A 168 17.00 3.51 5.47
C TYR A 168 16.65 5.00 5.53
N GLN A 169 15.63 5.40 4.78
CA GLN A 169 14.97 6.71 4.88
C GLN A 169 13.46 6.49 5.07
N LEU A 170 12.79 7.45 5.66
CA LEU A 170 11.34 7.39 5.82
C LEU A 170 10.67 7.61 4.45
N VAL A 171 10.02 6.58 3.95
CA VAL A 171 9.25 6.62 2.70
C VAL A 171 7.74 6.76 2.96
N PHE A 172 7.33 6.60 4.22
CA PHE A 172 5.98 6.81 4.74
C PHE A 172 6.04 7.20 6.24
N SER A 173 4.94 7.13 6.98
CA SER A 173 4.91 7.59 8.37
C SER A 173 5.75 6.72 9.33
N VAL A 174 6.38 7.34 10.33
CA VAL A 174 7.11 6.62 11.38
C VAL A 174 6.21 5.69 12.17
N GLU A 175 4.96 6.12 12.44
CA GLU A 175 3.96 5.28 13.12
C GLU A 175 3.68 4.00 12.31
N GLY A 176 3.52 4.13 10.99
CA GLY A 176 3.37 2.99 10.08
C GLY A 176 4.57 2.05 10.10
N LEU A 177 5.80 2.59 10.08
CA LEU A 177 7.03 1.80 10.16
C LEU A 177 7.09 0.96 11.44
N ILE A 178 6.83 1.55 12.61
CA ILE A 178 6.83 0.82 13.89
C ILE A 178 5.69 -0.21 13.92
N ASN A 179 4.52 0.13 13.37
CA ASN A 179 3.40 -0.79 13.29
C ASN A 179 3.73 -2.03 12.43
N GLU A 180 4.35 -1.84 11.25
CA GLU A 180 4.79 -2.95 10.39
C GLU A 180 5.81 -3.87 11.08
N TYR A 181 6.68 -3.32 11.91
CA TYR A 181 7.78 -4.06 12.57
C TYR A 181 7.36 -4.67 13.91
N SER A 182 6.13 -4.48 14.36
CA SER A 182 5.63 -4.95 15.64
C SER A 182 4.58 -6.04 15.49
N GLY A 183 4.56 -6.98 16.42
CA GLY A 183 3.54 -8.02 16.52
C GLY A 183 3.78 -9.21 15.60
N MET A 184 2.73 -9.66 14.93
CA MET A 184 2.72 -10.91 14.16
C MET A 184 2.40 -10.64 12.68
N SER A 185 3.01 -11.42 11.80
CA SER A 185 2.70 -11.51 10.38
C SER A 185 1.84 -12.73 10.12
N THR A 186 0.77 -12.58 9.34
CA THR A 186 -0.09 -13.71 8.96
C THR A 186 0.45 -14.34 7.69
N VAL A 187 0.66 -15.66 7.73
CA VAL A 187 1.21 -16.46 6.64
C VAL A 187 0.40 -17.73 6.43
N ILE A 188 0.66 -18.46 5.35
CA ILE A 188 0.21 -19.86 5.21
C ILE A 188 1.44 -20.76 5.32
N ARG A 189 1.33 -21.79 6.17
CA ARG A 189 2.31 -22.88 6.30
C ARG A 189 1.54 -24.22 6.24
N ASP A 190 1.99 -25.13 5.38
CA ASP A 190 1.31 -26.43 5.14
C ASP A 190 -0.20 -26.29 4.90
N GLY A 191 -0.59 -25.29 4.11
CA GLY A 191 -1.96 -25.02 3.72
C GLY A 191 -2.85 -24.36 4.78
N LYS A 192 -2.30 -23.99 5.94
CA LYS A 192 -3.05 -23.41 7.06
C LYS A 192 -2.57 -22.00 7.38
N VAL A 193 -3.53 -21.12 7.66
CA VAL A 193 -3.22 -19.77 8.17
C VAL A 193 -2.56 -19.90 9.55
N THR A 194 -1.41 -19.27 9.71
CA THR A 194 -0.67 -19.20 10.96
C THR A 194 -0.04 -17.82 11.16
N GLN A 195 0.56 -17.62 12.32
CA GLN A 195 1.21 -16.37 12.71
C GLN A 195 2.70 -16.62 12.92
N VAL A 196 3.52 -15.71 12.38
CA VAL A 196 4.96 -15.68 12.62
C VAL A 196 5.35 -14.33 13.18
N GLU A 197 6.36 -14.29 14.03
CA GLU A 197 6.84 -13.04 14.64
C GLU A 197 7.45 -12.12 13.55
N THR A 198 7.19 -10.81 13.66
CA THR A 198 7.85 -9.82 12.80
C THR A 198 9.36 -9.77 13.08
N LEU A 199 10.14 -9.28 12.12
CA LEU A 199 11.60 -9.20 12.18
C LEU A 199 12.27 -10.57 12.39
N THR A 200 11.69 -11.62 11.78
CA THR A 200 12.21 -13.00 11.83
C THR A 200 12.35 -13.60 10.44
N GLU A 201 12.91 -14.81 10.36
CA GLU A 201 13.12 -15.59 9.12
C GLU A 201 13.79 -14.77 8.02
N ILE A 202 14.92 -14.12 8.36
CA ILE A 202 15.69 -13.30 7.41
C ILE A 202 16.18 -14.17 6.27
N GLU A 203 15.94 -13.73 5.03
CA GLU A 203 16.48 -14.36 3.81
C GLU A 203 17.21 -13.33 2.95
N THR A 204 18.12 -13.82 2.13
CA THR A 204 18.84 -13.01 1.15
C THR A 204 18.10 -13.04 -0.18
N VAL A 205 17.83 -11.86 -0.75
CA VAL A 205 17.17 -11.73 -2.06
C VAL A 205 18.08 -10.96 -3.02
N GLN A 206 18.36 -11.56 -4.18
CA GLN A 206 19.14 -10.92 -5.24
C GLN A 206 18.21 -10.24 -6.23
N PHE A 207 18.48 -8.98 -6.51
CA PHE A 207 17.90 -8.25 -7.64
C PHE A 207 18.98 -8.00 -8.69
N SER A 208 18.56 -7.91 -9.97
CA SER A 208 19.47 -7.54 -11.05
C SER A 208 20.10 -6.17 -10.80
N GLU A 209 21.34 -5.99 -11.32
CA GLU A 209 22.02 -4.69 -11.25
C GLU A 209 21.05 -3.50 -11.48
N PRO A 210 21.25 -2.38 -10.78
CA PRO A 210 22.47 -1.98 -10.03
C PRO A 210 22.38 -2.18 -8.50
N ARG A 211 21.45 -2.96 -7.94
CA ARG A 211 21.15 -2.94 -6.49
C ARG A 211 21.62 -4.17 -5.69
N GLY A 212 21.94 -5.27 -6.36
CA GLY A 212 22.58 -6.43 -5.74
C GLY A 212 21.74 -7.08 -4.64
N THR A 213 22.36 -7.32 -3.51
CA THR A 213 21.82 -8.10 -2.39
C THR A 213 20.97 -7.27 -1.45
N LEU A 214 19.75 -7.73 -1.16
CA LEU A 214 18.86 -7.21 -0.12
C LEU A 214 18.57 -8.31 0.90
N GLU A 215 18.12 -7.93 2.09
CA GLU A 215 17.51 -8.85 3.05
C GLU A 215 16.00 -8.70 3.04
N ALA A 216 15.29 -9.80 3.26
CA ALA A 216 13.84 -9.83 3.42
C ALA A 216 13.48 -10.51 4.75
N PHE A 217 12.51 -9.97 5.46
CA PHE A 217 12.05 -10.48 6.75
C PHE A 217 10.57 -10.17 6.97
N HIS A 218 9.92 -10.93 7.85
CA HIS A 218 8.50 -10.76 8.13
C HIS A 218 8.17 -9.41 8.73
N THR A 219 7.11 -8.78 8.20
CA THR A 219 6.46 -7.60 8.79
C THR A 219 4.96 -7.78 8.75
N SER A 220 4.22 -7.07 9.58
CA SER A 220 2.77 -7.12 9.60
C SER A 220 2.15 -6.36 8.43
N GLY A 221 0.93 -6.73 8.03
CA GLY A 221 0.04 -5.96 7.15
C GLY A 221 0.20 -6.16 5.65
N GLY A 222 1.38 -6.48 5.13
CA GLY A 222 1.62 -6.49 3.68
C GLY A 222 0.86 -7.56 2.88
N SER A 223 0.59 -8.73 3.47
CA SER A 223 -0.23 -9.79 2.87
C SER A 223 -1.74 -9.53 3.02
N SER A 224 -2.13 -8.75 4.03
CA SER A 224 -3.53 -8.43 4.37
C SER A 224 -4.47 -9.65 4.32
N LEU A 225 -5.43 -9.67 3.41
CA LEU A 225 -6.45 -10.73 3.31
C LEU A 225 -6.00 -11.96 2.53
N LEU A 226 -4.86 -11.94 1.85
CA LEU A 226 -4.40 -13.06 1.01
C LEU A 226 -4.29 -14.39 1.77
N PRO A 227 -3.74 -14.46 3.00
CA PRO A 227 -3.67 -15.73 3.72
C PRO A 227 -5.04 -16.35 3.96
N THR A 228 -6.03 -15.56 4.35
CA THR A 228 -7.41 -16.05 4.55
C THR A 228 -8.07 -16.46 3.22
N MET A 229 -7.78 -15.72 2.13
CA MET A 229 -8.33 -16.01 0.80
C MET A 229 -7.78 -17.31 0.19
N PHE A 230 -6.53 -17.64 0.51
CA PHE A 230 -5.81 -18.79 -0.05
C PHE A 230 -5.62 -19.97 0.92
N GLU A 231 -6.18 -19.92 2.12
CA GLU A 231 -6.16 -21.04 3.05
C GLU A 231 -6.71 -22.31 2.40
N GLY A 232 -5.95 -23.39 2.49
CA GLY A 232 -6.29 -24.67 1.85
C GLY A 232 -6.14 -24.72 0.33
N LYS A 233 -5.75 -23.61 -0.32
CA LYS A 233 -5.55 -23.53 -1.78
C LYS A 233 -4.08 -23.46 -2.18
N VAL A 234 -3.22 -22.93 -1.32
CA VAL A 234 -1.76 -22.90 -1.49
C VAL A 234 -1.10 -23.52 -0.27
N ARG A 235 0.04 -24.18 -0.42
CA ARG A 235 0.74 -24.80 0.69
C ARG A 235 1.52 -23.76 1.51
N GLU A 236 2.20 -22.83 0.85
CA GLU A 236 3.01 -21.79 1.48
C GLU A 236 2.67 -20.41 0.91
N LEU A 237 2.39 -19.43 1.78
CA LEU A 237 2.26 -18.04 1.39
C LEU A 237 2.88 -17.14 2.45
N ASP A 238 3.78 -16.26 2.04
CA ASP A 238 4.32 -15.25 2.92
C ASP A 238 4.60 -13.91 2.23
N TYR A 239 4.58 -12.87 3.05
CA TYR A 239 5.04 -11.53 2.72
C TYR A 239 6.26 -11.19 3.57
N LYS A 240 7.32 -10.67 2.93
CA LYS A 240 8.49 -10.13 3.63
C LYS A 240 8.85 -8.76 3.07
N THR A 241 9.23 -7.85 3.97
CA THR A 241 9.72 -6.53 3.61
C THR A 241 11.19 -6.59 3.24
N LEU A 242 11.55 -5.92 2.12
CA LEU A 242 12.93 -5.81 1.65
C LEU A 242 13.64 -4.62 2.27
N ARG A 243 14.88 -4.84 2.73
CA ARG A 243 15.78 -3.80 3.25
C ARG A 243 17.23 -4.08 2.84
N TYR A 244 18.11 -3.09 3.03
CA TYR A 244 19.55 -3.32 2.92
C TYR A 244 20.06 -4.20 4.06
N PRO A 245 21.08 -5.05 3.83
CA PRO A 245 21.58 -6.00 4.84
C PRO A 245 21.93 -5.36 6.18
N GLY A 246 21.52 -6.03 7.26
CA GLY A 246 21.74 -5.62 8.64
C GLY A 246 20.73 -4.63 9.21
N HIS A 247 19.70 -4.28 8.44
CA HIS A 247 18.61 -3.39 8.93
C HIS A 247 17.72 -4.10 9.95
N CYS A 248 17.29 -5.32 9.63
CA CYS A 248 16.39 -6.12 10.47
C CYS A 248 16.98 -6.31 11.89
N GLU A 249 18.20 -6.77 11.97
CA GLU A 249 18.88 -7.04 13.24
C GLU A 249 19.01 -5.79 14.12
N ARG A 250 19.38 -4.66 13.52
CA ARG A 250 19.49 -3.38 14.25
C ARG A 250 18.15 -2.89 14.76
N PHE A 251 17.08 -2.97 13.95
CA PHE A 251 15.75 -2.59 14.40
C PHE A 251 15.22 -3.54 15.48
N LYS A 252 15.39 -4.86 15.28
CA LYS A 252 14.98 -5.86 16.26
C LYS A 252 15.61 -5.57 17.62
N THR A 253 16.90 -5.28 17.66
CA THR A 253 17.60 -4.92 18.91
C THR A 253 16.95 -3.75 19.64
N LEU A 254 16.53 -2.70 18.92
CA LEU A 254 15.84 -1.56 19.53
C LEU A 254 14.45 -1.93 20.03
N LEU A 255 13.70 -2.71 19.28
CA LEU A 255 12.36 -3.13 19.69
C LEU A 255 12.41 -4.08 20.89
N ASP A 256 13.35 -5.01 20.92
CA ASP A 256 13.59 -5.93 22.06
C ASP A 256 14.02 -5.18 23.33
N LEU A 257 14.67 -4.01 23.19
CA LEU A 257 14.96 -3.09 24.30
C LEU A 257 13.73 -2.28 24.78
N GLY A 258 12.57 -2.44 24.13
CA GLY A 258 11.33 -1.79 24.53
C GLY A 258 11.07 -0.41 23.90
N PHE A 259 11.82 0.01 22.87
CA PHE A 259 11.59 1.31 22.21
C PHE A 259 10.23 1.44 21.50
N ALA A 260 9.49 0.35 21.29
CA ALA A 260 8.11 0.38 20.79
C ALA A 260 7.03 0.35 21.91
N SER A 261 7.42 0.32 23.18
CA SER A 261 6.49 0.23 24.33
C SER A 261 5.66 1.51 24.47
N ASN A 262 4.35 1.32 24.72
CA ASN A 262 3.43 2.39 25.11
C ASN A 262 3.37 2.57 26.64
N GLU A 263 4.15 1.81 27.42
CA GLU A 263 4.19 1.97 28.86
C GLU A 263 4.85 3.30 29.22
N PRO A 264 4.22 4.14 30.07
CA PRO A 264 4.79 5.40 30.49
C PRO A 264 6.05 5.20 31.34
N ILE A 265 7.09 5.96 31.03
CA ILE A 265 8.37 5.99 31.76
C ILE A 265 8.53 7.37 32.38
N SER A 266 8.81 7.41 33.69
CA SER A 266 9.14 8.64 34.41
C SER A 266 10.62 9.00 34.26
N ILE A 267 10.90 10.16 33.66
CA ILE A 267 12.26 10.69 33.53
C ILE A 267 12.29 12.07 34.19
N GLY A 268 12.78 12.12 35.41
CA GLY A 268 12.68 13.32 36.24
C GLY A 268 11.21 13.68 36.51
N SER A 269 10.77 14.88 36.12
CA SER A 269 9.39 15.35 36.26
C SER A 269 8.52 15.04 35.05
N ASN A 270 9.07 14.47 33.98
CA ASN A 270 8.35 14.21 32.74
C ASN A 270 7.89 12.75 32.67
N LEU A 271 6.67 12.55 32.16
CA LEU A 271 6.11 11.25 31.85
C LEU A 271 5.97 11.15 30.32
N LEU A 272 6.64 10.19 29.70
CA LEU A 272 6.57 9.93 28.26
C LEU A 272 6.72 8.43 27.99
N THR A 273 6.29 7.97 26.83
CA THR A 273 6.49 6.59 26.41
C THR A 273 7.81 6.45 25.63
N ALA A 274 8.45 5.27 25.71
CA ALA A 274 9.62 4.98 24.89
C ALA A 274 9.30 5.12 23.40
N LYS A 275 8.10 4.71 22.99
CA LYS A 275 7.62 4.82 21.60
C LYS A 275 7.56 6.27 21.10
N GLU A 276 6.97 7.19 21.88
CA GLU A 276 6.90 8.60 21.50
C GLU A 276 8.28 9.21 21.30
N PHE A 277 9.19 8.94 22.25
CA PHE A 277 10.58 9.39 22.14
C PHE A 277 11.29 8.80 20.92
N PHE A 278 11.15 7.51 20.70
CA PHE A 278 11.76 6.81 19.55
C PHE A 278 11.22 7.31 18.20
N MET A 279 9.91 7.51 18.10
CA MET A 279 9.29 8.09 16.91
C MET A 279 9.87 9.47 16.58
N GLU A 280 10.06 10.31 17.58
CA GLU A 280 10.63 11.64 17.38
C GLU A 280 12.11 11.58 16.95
N LEU A 281 12.90 10.65 17.52
CA LEU A 281 14.27 10.41 17.09
C LEU A 281 14.34 9.93 15.64
N LEU A 282 13.48 8.98 15.25
CA LEU A 282 13.42 8.47 13.88
C LEU A 282 13.06 9.60 12.89
N LYS A 283 12.07 10.45 13.21
CA LYS A 283 11.72 11.61 12.37
C LYS A 283 12.89 12.55 12.14
N ARG A 284 13.70 12.80 13.19
CA ARG A 284 14.86 13.70 13.10
C ARG A 284 16.06 13.09 12.39
N LYS A 285 16.22 11.77 12.46
CA LYS A 285 17.42 11.07 11.95
C LYS A 285 17.27 10.43 10.60
N LEU A 286 16.06 10.01 10.24
CA LEU A 286 15.77 9.39 8.95
C LEU A 286 15.23 10.45 7.99
N ASP A 287 16.08 10.89 7.07
CA ASP A 287 15.68 11.89 6.05
C ASP A 287 14.60 11.28 5.14
N SER A 288 13.52 12.02 4.91
CA SER A 288 12.43 11.65 4.00
C SER A 288 12.53 12.34 2.63
N ARG A 289 13.58 13.15 2.40
CA ARG A 289 13.76 13.96 1.18
C ARG A 289 14.69 13.35 0.17
N GLY A 290 15.28 12.19 0.48
CA GLY A 290 16.17 11.47 -0.41
C GLY A 290 15.42 10.82 -1.57
N LYS A 291 16.13 10.59 -2.69
CA LYS A 291 15.62 9.77 -3.79
C LYS A 291 15.54 8.31 -3.36
N ASP A 292 14.40 7.70 -3.60
CA ASP A 292 14.11 6.33 -3.25
C ASP A 292 14.02 5.41 -4.47
N VAL A 293 13.96 4.13 -4.20
CA VAL A 293 13.67 3.06 -5.15
C VAL A 293 12.73 2.07 -4.48
N VAL A 294 11.74 1.61 -5.22
CA VAL A 294 10.85 0.52 -4.78
C VAL A 294 11.21 -0.75 -5.54
N PHE A 295 11.36 -1.83 -4.77
CA PHE A 295 11.50 -3.19 -5.27
C PHE A 295 10.24 -3.97 -4.96
N LEU A 296 9.74 -4.70 -5.94
CA LEU A 296 8.65 -5.65 -5.77
C LEU A 296 8.97 -6.92 -6.54
N ARG A 297 8.84 -8.07 -5.88
CA ARG A 297 8.85 -9.39 -6.51
C ARG A 297 7.74 -10.25 -5.92
N VAL A 298 6.93 -10.83 -6.80
CA VAL A 298 5.96 -11.87 -6.45
C VAL A 298 6.38 -13.12 -7.18
N GLY A 299 6.78 -14.15 -6.46
CA GLY A 299 7.14 -15.48 -6.98
C GLY A 299 6.03 -16.46 -6.66
N ILE A 300 5.58 -17.22 -7.66
CA ILE A 300 4.54 -18.24 -7.55
C ILE A 300 5.07 -19.52 -8.15
N GLU A 301 5.04 -20.61 -7.40
CA GLU A 301 5.49 -21.94 -7.83
C GLU A 301 4.32 -22.91 -7.79
N GLY A 302 4.16 -23.72 -8.82
CA GLY A 302 3.04 -24.65 -8.89
C GLY A 302 3.01 -25.45 -10.18
N LEU A 303 1.93 -26.17 -10.42
CA LEU A 303 1.67 -26.93 -11.63
C LEU A 303 0.86 -26.09 -12.64
N ARG A 304 1.30 -26.09 -13.89
CA ARG A 304 0.57 -25.50 -15.01
C ARG A 304 0.69 -26.41 -16.22
N GLY A 305 -0.45 -26.89 -16.73
CA GLY A 305 -0.49 -27.85 -17.84
C GLY A 305 0.25 -29.16 -17.51
N GLY A 306 0.27 -29.57 -16.23
CA GLY A 306 0.99 -30.75 -15.76
C GLY A 306 2.49 -30.58 -15.55
N HIS A 307 3.08 -29.39 -15.77
CA HIS A 307 4.49 -29.08 -15.58
C HIS A 307 4.71 -28.19 -14.37
N SER A 308 5.79 -28.46 -13.61
CA SER A 308 6.21 -27.59 -12.50
C SER A 308 6.84 -26.32 -13.05
N GLN A 309 6.23 -25.18 -12.74
CA GLN A 309 6.65 -23.87 -13.24
C GLN A 309 6.72 -22.83 -12.13
N THR A 310 7.57 -21.84 -12.34
CA THR A 310 7.61 -20.61 -11.55
C THR A 310 7.17 -19.43 -12.41
N LEU A 311 6.25 -18.62 -11.88
CA LEU A 311 5.92 -17.29 -12.39
C LEU A 311 6.51 -16.26 -11.46
N THR A 312 7.31 -15.34 -11.99
CA THR A 312 7.83 -14.20 -11.24
C THR A 312 7.32 -12.91 -11.85
N PHE A 313 6.59 -12.11 -11.06
CA PHE A 313 6.40 -10.69 -11.35
C PHE A 313 7.51 -9.91 -10.68
N GLU A 314 8.20 -9.06 -11.42
CA GLU A 314 9.25 -8.20 -10.90
C GLU A 314 9.07 -6.76 -11.36
N LEU A 315 9.23 -5.83 -10.43
CA LEU A 315 9.18 -4.40 -10.67
C LEU A 315 10.28 -3.73 -9.86
N ILE A 316 10.99 -2.81 -10.52
CA ILE A 316 11.93 -1.88 -9.88
C ILE A 316 11.56 -0.50 -10.39
N ASP A 317 11.14 0.39 -9.49
CA ASP A 317 10.79 1.76 -9.82
C ASP A 317 11.68 2.73 -9.04
N PHE A 318 12.09 3.81 -9.70
CA PHE A 318 12.97 4.82 -9.13
C PHE A 318 12.22 6.13 -8.92
N TYR A 319 12.80 7.00 -8.11
CA TYR A 319 12.38 8.38 -7.99
C TYR A 319 12.15 9.01 -9.37
N ASP A 320 10.99 9.64 -9.56
CA ASP A 320 10.64 10.31 -10.82
C ASP A 320 11.17 11.75 -10.83
N GLU A 321 12.25 11.95 -11.55
CA GLU A 321 12.91 13.26 -11.70
C GLU A 321 12.02 14.30 -12.39
N ILE A 322 11.16 13.86 -13.31
CA ILE A 322 10.30 14.77 -14.10
C ILE A 322 9.18 15.32 -13.22
N SER A 323 8.55 14.47 -12.46
CA SER A 323 7.43 14.85 -11.59
C SER A 323 7.89 15.27 -10.19
N ASN A 324 9.18 15.07 -9.88
CA ASN A 324 9.76 15.34 -8.56
C ASN A 324 9.01 14.64 -7.42
N ILE A 325 8.68 13.36 -7.62
CA ILE A 325 8.00 12.51 -6.64
C ILE A 325 8.77 11.22 -6.39
N THR A 326 8.64 10.69 -5.18
CA THR A 326 9.31 9.46 -4.79
C THR A 326 8.69 8.24 -5.47
N SER A 327 9.48 7.18 -5.63
CA SER A 327 8.98 5.90 -6.11
C SER A 327 7.88 5.35 -5.19
N MET A 328 8.04 5.48 -3.87
CA MET A 328 6.99 5.06 -2.92
C MET A 328 5.68 5.83 -3.14
N MET A 329 5.74 7.14 -3.40
CA MET A 329 4.55 7.93 -3.75
C MET A 329 3.87 7.37 -5.00
N ARG A 330 4.65 7.07 -6.06
CA ARG A 330 4.13 6.50 -7.30
C ARG A 330 3.51 5.13 -7.07
N MET A 331 4.26 4.23 -6.45
CA MET A 331 3.86 2.82 -6.29
C MET A 331 2.70 2.63 -5.32
N THR A 332 2.48 3.57 -4.40
CA THR A 332 1.32 3.54 -3.50
C THR A 332 0.11 4.24 -4.11
N SER A 333 0.31 5.39 -4.75
CA SER A 333 -0.81 6.25 -5.19
C SER A 333 -1.33 5.90 -6.58
N PHE A 334 -0.46 5.57 -7.53
CA PHE A 334 -0.88 5.31 -8.91
C PHE A 334 -1.74 4.05 -9.06
N PRO A 335 -1.46 2.91 -8.38
CA PRO A 335 -2.37 1.79 -8.34
C PRO A 335 -3.77 2.17 -7.86
N THR A 336 -3.86 2.95 -6.77
CA THR A 336 -5.15 3.43 -6.24
C THR A 336 -5.87 4.34 -7.23
N SER A 337 -5.16 5.27 -7.88
CA SER A 337 -5.71 6.14 -8.92
C SER A 337 -6.24 5.35 -10.11
N ILE A 338 -5.50 4.32 -10.56
CA ILE A 338 -5.92 3.43 -11.64
C ILE A 338 -7.21 2.70 -11.26
N ILE A 339 -7.27 2.10 -10.07
CA ILE A 339 -8.44 1.38 -9.58
C ILE A 339 -9.66 2.30 -9.55
N ALA A 340 -9.53 3.52 -9.00
CA ALA A 340 -10.61 4.50 -8.98
C ALA A 340 -11.08 4.88 -10.40
N GLN A 341 -10.16 5.06 -11.35
CA GLN A 341 -10.49 5.32 -12.75
C GLN A 341 -11.17 4.12 -13.42
N MET A 342 -10.73 2.89 -13.12
CA MET A 342 -11.37 1.67 -13.63
C MET A 342 -12.81 1.51 -13.10
N ILE A 343 -13.08 1.92 -11.86
CA ILE A 343 -14.42 1.93 -11.27
C ILE A 343 -15.32 2.92 -12.03
N VAL A 344 -14.90 4.18 -12.10
CA VAL A 344 -15.70 5.25 -12.72
C VAL A 344 -15.81 5.08 -14.22
N GLY A 345 -14.77 4.54 -14.88
CA GLY A 345 -14.74 4.23 -16.31
C GLY A 345 -15.52 2.97 -16.71
N GLY A 346 -16.06 2.21 -15.73
CA GLY A 346 -16.89 1.03 -15.98
C GLY A 346 -16.10 -0.25 -16.29
N THR A 347 -14.80 -0.28 -16.11
CA THR A 347 -13.98 -1.52 -16.19
C THR A 347 -14.26 -2.42 -14.99
N LEU A 348 -14.44 -1.83 -13.79
CA LEU A 348 -14.87 -2.53 -12.59
C LEU A 348 -16.36 -2.29 -12.34
N THR A 349 -17.17 -3.30 -12.65
CA THR A 349 -18.64 -3.23 -12.55
C THR A 349 -19.20 -3.84 -11.26
N SER A 350 -18.38 -4.54 -10.49
CA SER A 350 -18.76 -5.13 -9.19
C SER A 350 -19.27 -4.06 -8.21
N ARG A 351 -20.09 -4.46 -7.26
CA ARG A 351 -20.57 -3.61 -6.17
C ARG A 351 -20.39 -4.35 -4.85
N GLY A 352 -20.21 -3.59 -3.77
CA GLY A 352 -19.90 -4.12 -2.46
C GLY A 352 -18.60 -3.57 -1.91
N VAL A 353 -18.05 -4.22 -0.88
CA VAL A 353 -16.69 -3.95 -0.38
C VAL A 353 -15.79 -5.10 -0.81
N LEU A 354 -14.90 -4.84 -1.75
CA LEU A 354 -14.04 -5.85 -2.36
C LEU A 354 -12.58 -5.41 -2.31
N PRO A 355 -11.67 -6.21 -1.75
CA PRO A 355 -10.24 -5.90 -1.81
C PRO A 355 -9.73 -5.99 -3.27
N PRO A 356 -8.66 -5.28 -3.63
CA PRO A 356 -8.21 -5.19 -5.02
C PRO A 356 -7.86 -6.55 -5.64
N GLU A 357 -7.29 -7.47 -4.87
CA GLU A 357 -6.99 -8.85 -5.28
C GLU A 357 -8.24 -9.66 -5.69
N SER A 358 -9.42 -9.26 -5.24
CA SER A 358 -10.69 -9.93 -5.62
C SER A 358 -11.39 -9.31 -6.82
N CYS A 359 -11.13 -8.05 -7.13
CA CYS A 359 -11.93 -7.34 -8.15
C CYS A 359 -11.11 -6.74 -9.31
N VAL A 360 -9.79 -6.51 -9.15
CA VAL A 360 -8.98 -5.88 -10.19
C VAL A 360 -8.47 -6.92 -11.20
N PRO A 361 -8.79 -6.81 -12.50
CA PRO A 361 -8.29 -7.71 -13.53
C PRO A 361 -6.83 -7.40 -13.87
N LEU A 362 -6.00 -8.46 -14.07
CA LEU A 362 -4.55 -8.34 -14.23
C LEU A 362 -4.15 -7.52 -15.47
N ASP A 363 -4.59 -7.96 -16.65
CA ASP A 363 -4.11 -7.39 -17.92
C ASP A 363 -4.45 -5.92 -18.11
N PRO A 364 -5.72 -5.47 -17.87
CA PRO A 364 -6.03 -4.05 -17.91
C PRO A 364 -5.25 -3.24 -16.88
N PHE A 365 -5.01 -3.79 -15.68
CA PHE A 365 -4.27 -3.12 -14.63
C PHE A 365 -2.79 -2.93 -14.99
N ILE A 366 -2.15 -3.98 -15.51
CA ILE A 366 -0.75 -3.90 -16.00
C ILE A 366 -0.63 -2.91 -17.16
N LEU A 367 -1.62 -2.88 -18.06
CA LEU A 367 -1.62 -1.93 -19.17
C LEU A 367 -1.69 -0.47 -18.68
N GLU A 368 -2.53 -0.19 -17.70
CA GLU A 368 -2.64 1.13 -17.08
C GLU A 368 -1.36 1.53 -16.33
N LEU A 369 -0.71 0.59 -15.64
CA LEU A 369 0.60 0.80 -15.02
C LEU A 369 1.66 1.12 -16.08
N ALA A 370 1.70 0.36 -17.18
CA ALA A 370 2.64 0.58 -18.27
C ALA A 370 2.45 1.96 -18.94
N GLY A 371 1.20 2.43 -19.08
CA GLY A 371 0.88 3.77 -19.56
C GLY A 371 1.46 4.91 -18.69
N ARG A 372 1.81 4.60 -17.44
CA ARG A 372 2.45 5.49 -16.47
C ARG A 372 3.96 5.24 -16.31
N ASN A 373 4.56 4.51 -17.24
CA ASN A 373 5.96 4.05 -17.20
C ASN A 373 6.29 3.17 -15.97
N ILE A 374 5.29 2.46 -15.43
CA ILE A 374 5.48 1.45 -14.38
C ILE A 374 5.44 0.09 -15.07
N ARG A 375 6.60 -0.56 -15.15
CA ARG A 375 6.75 -1.81 -15.89
C ARG A 375 6.85 -2.99 -14.96
N VAL A 376 5.84 -3.85 -14.96
CA VAL A 376 5.86 -5.16 -14.31
C VAL A 376 6.40 -6.18 -15.31
N LYS A 377 7.56 -6.75 -15.01
CA LYS A 377 8.11 -7.87 -15.79
C LYS A 377 7.41 -9.16 -15.35
N GLN A 378 6.98 -9.96 -16.30
CA GLN A 378 6.41 -11.28 -16.07
C GLN A 378 7.38 -12.32 -16.65
N ILE A 379 7.92 -13.18 -15.80
CA ILE A 379 8.98 -14.14 -16.14
C ILE A 379 8.49 -15.54 -15.78
N TRP A 380 8.45 -16.42 -16.78
CA TRP A 380 8.15 -17.83 -16.58
C TRP A 380 9.44 -18.65 -16.65
N SER A 381 9.58 -19.63 -15.77
CA SER A 381 10.67 -20.59 -15.78
C SER A 381 10.18 -21.98 -15.34
N GLU A 382 10.82 -23.03 -15.86
CA GLU A 382 10.58 -24.39 -15.40
C GLU A 382 11.35 -24.62 -14.09
N ILE A 383 10.75 -25.36 -13.18
CA ILE A 383 11.43 -25.83 -11.98
C ILE A 383 12.17 -27.12 -12.39
N ALA A 384 13.51 -27.07 -12.38
CA ALA A 384 14.33 -28.28 -12.60
C ALA A 384 13.97 -29.27 -11.50
N GLY A 385 13.54 -30.46 -11.92
CA GLY A 385 13.18 -31.56 -11.04
C GLY A 385 14.39 -32.18 -10.32
#